data_f8fdc79004cc293469f1590e3fc34b1f
#
_entry.id   f8fdc79004cc293469f1590e3fc34b1f
#
_cell.length_a   1.000
_cell.length_b   1.000
_cell.length_c   1.000
_cell.angle_alpha   90.00
_cell.angle_beta   90.00
_cell.angle_gamma   90.00
#
_symmetry.space_group_name_H-M   'P 1'
#
loop_
_entity.id
_entity.type
_entity.pdbx_description
1 polymer ?
#
loop_
_entity_poly.entity_id
_entity_poly.type
_entity_poly.pdbx_seq_one_letter_code
_entity_poly.pdbx_strand_id
1 'polypeptide(L)'
;MGGWIRRPADWAQGLRESWTPGEEGGKARLDEFIEHDLEDYERRRDIPGERATSRLSPHLAFGEITPFQILASLRKSRSAGASKFRSEIGWREFSYHLLFHNPDLAGRNFRPEFDAMSWRDDARALRAWQRGLTGYPIVDAGMRELWRTGWMHNRVRMIAASFLIKDLMIDWRHGEKWFWDTLVDADPANNPGSWQWVAGSGADAAPYFRIFNPVLQGEKFDPQGEYVRRHIPEIAALPDRYIHRPWEAPASLLKGNNIELGKTYPKPIVDHGAARDRALIVYQSIKDEKAS
;
A
#
# COMPACT_ATOMS: atom_id res chain seq x y z
N MET A 1 45.54 -17.14 9.21
CA MET A 1 44.22 -17.20 9.87
C MET A 1 43.43 -15.95 9.46
N GLY A 2 42.67 -16.05 8.39
CA GLY A 2 41.86 -14.93 7.88
C GLY A 2 40.47 -15.00 8.49
N GLY A 3 40.22 -14.20 9.52
CA GLY A 3 38.90 -14.05 10.13
C GLY A 3 37.93 -13.42 9.12
N TRP A 4 36.90 -14.16 8.74
CA TRP A 4 35.76 -13.67 7.96
C TRP A 4 34.94 -12.74 8.86
N ILE A 5 35.26 -11.45 8.84
CA ILE A 5 34.36 -10.43 9.38
C ILE A 5 33.15 -10.40 8.47
N ARG A 6 32.06 -11.09 8.84
CA ARG A 6 30.76 -10.91 8.19
C ARG A 6 30.39 -9.43 8.39
N ARG A 7 30.48 -8.64 7.33
CA ARG A 7 29.86 -7.30 7.34
C ARG A 7 28.40 -7.50 7.69
N PRO A 8 27.82 -6.69 8.61
CA PRO A 8 26.38 -6.70 8.85
C PRO A 8 25.67 -6.56 7.50
N ALA A 9 24.59 -7.31 7.29
CA ALA A 9 23.80 -7.16 6.08
C ALA A 9 23.37 -5.68 5.97
N ASP A 10 23.67 -5.06 4.83
CA ASP A 10 23.31 -3.67 4.55
C ASP A 10 21.81 -3.58 4.25
N TRP A 11 21.01 -3.50 5.32
CA TRP A 11 19.55 -3.39 5.21
C TRP A 11 19.10 -2.09 4.52
N ALA A 12 19.94 -1.06 4.46
CA ALA A 12 19.62 0.24 3.89
C ALA A 12 20.01 0.36 2.40
N GLN A 13 20.59 -0.67 1.77
CA GLN A 13 21.02 -0.61 0.37
C GLN A 13 19.87 -0.23 -0.56
N GLY A 14 18.71 -0.88 -0.43
CA GLY A 14 17.55 -0.62 -1.29
C GLY A 14 17.01 0.81 -1.12
N LEU A 15 17.11 1.39 0.07
CA LEU A 15 16.76 2.79 0.32
C LEU A 15 17.70 3.74 -0.45
N ARG A 16 19.03 3.53 -0.34
CA ARG A 16 20.03 4.35 -1.05
C ARG A 16 19.92 4.26 -2.57
N GLU A 17 19.58 3.10 -3.09
CA GLU A 17 19.37 2.90 -4.53
C GLU A 17 18.06 3.54 -5.04
N SER A 18 17.08 3.75 -4.16
CA SER A 18 15.74 4.21 -4.53
C SER A 18 15.54 5.70 -4.39
N TRP A 19 16.35 6.38 -3.56
CA TRP A 19 16.09 7.76 -3.14
C TRP A 19 17.33 8.64 -3.22
N THR A 20 17.12 9.89 -3.64
CA THR A 20 18.10 10.98 -3.61
C THR A 20 17.57 12.05 -2.67
N PRO A 21 17.96 12.05 -1.39
CA PRO A 21 17.48 13.03 -0.40
C PRO A 21 17.90 14.45 -0.73
N GLY A 22 17.18 15.42 -0.15
CA GLY A 22 17.50 16.85 -0.22
C GLY A 22 16.62 17.60 -1.22
N GLU A 23 16.65 18.93 -1.11
CA GLU A 23 15.84 19.84 -1.93
C GLU A 23 16.10 19.71 -3.43
N GLU A 24 17.37 19.51 -3.82
CA GLU A 24 17.73 19.27 -5.22
C GLU A 24 17.14 17.96 -5.75
N GLY A 25 17.16 16.88 -4.94
CA GLY A 25 16.54 15.60 -5.27
C GLY A 25 15.02 15.75 -5.45
N GLY A 26 14.35 16.47 -4.54
CA GLY A 26 12.93 16.75 -4.63
C GLY A 26 12.56 17.58 -5.86
N LYS A 27 13.37 18.60 -6.19
CA LYS A 27 13.16 19.43 -7.36
C LYS A 27 13.36 18.64 -8.66
N ALA A 28 14.47 17.92 -8.78
CA ALA A 28 14.75 17.08 -9.96
C ALA A 28 13.63 16.06 -10.19
N ARG A 29 13.10 15.48 -9.12
CA ARG A 29 11.98 14.54 -9.18
C ARG A 29 10.68 15.19 -9.65
N LEU A 30 10.40 16.43 -9.19
CA LEU A 30 9.24 17.19 -9.67
C LEU A 30 9.37 17.54 -11.15
N ASP A 31 10.54 18.00 -11.57
CA ASP A 31 10.80 18.39 -12.96
C ASP A 31 10.64 17.18 -13.91
N GLU A 32 11.24 16.01 -13.56
CA GLU A 32 11.07 14.74 -14.29
C GLU A 32 9.60 14.33 -14.41
N PHE A 33 8.85 14.42 -13.31
CA PHE A 33 7.43 14.07 -13.31
C PHE A 33 6.59 15.00 -14.19
N ILE A 34 6.88 16.30 -14.15
CA ILE A 34 6.15 17.29 -14.98
C ILE A 34 6.43 17.06 -16.46
N GLU A 35 7.68 16.75 -16.80
CA GLU A 35 8.10 16.57 -18.19
C GLU A 35 7.55 15.29 -18.82
N HIS A 36 7.50 14.18 -18.05
CA HIS A 36 7.27 12.86 -18.65
C HIS A 36 5.93 12.21 -18.27
N ASP A 37 5.38 12.49 -17.08
CA ASP A 37 4.26 11.70 -16.54
C ASP A 37 3.01 12.53 -16.23
N LEU A 38 3.12 13.84 -16.02
CA LEU A 38 2.03 14.68 -15.53
C LEU A 38 0.80 14.65 -16.44
N GLU A 39 0.98 14.65 -17.75
CA GLU A 39 -0.13 14.73 -18.71
C GLU A 39 -1.03 13.50 -18.62
N ASP A 40 -0.41 12.32 -18.51
CA ASP A 40 -1.08 11.03 -18.42
C ASP A 40 -1.36 10.56 -16.99
N TYR A 41 -1.03 11.36 -15.99
CA TYR A 41 -1.09 11.00 -14.58
C TYR A 41 -2.46 10.45 -14.16
N GLU A 42 -3.56 11.07 -14.60
CA GLU A 42 -4.91 10.63 -14.25
C GLU A 42 -5.18 9.17 -14.67
N ARG A 43 -4.68 8.77 -15.83
CA ARG A 43 -4.90 7.42 -16.40
C ARG A 43 -3.95 6.38 -15.82
N ARG A 44 -2.69 6.77 -15.59
CA ARG A 44 -1.61 5.83 -15.27
C ARG A 44 -1.29 5.72 -13.78
N ARG A 45 -1.76 6.68 -12.97
CA ARG A 45 -1.44 6.76 -11.54
C ARG A 45 -1.81 5.51 -10.72
N ASP A 46 -2.73 4.70 -11.20
CA ASP A 46 -3.21 3.51 -10.51
C ASP A 46 -2.52 2.22 -10.96
N ILE A 47 -1.59 2.28 -11.91
CA ILE A 47 -0.87 1.13 -12.47
C ILE A 47 0.48 0.97 -11.75
N PRO A 48 0.62 0.03 -10.80
CA PRO A 48 1.83 -0.07 -9.97
C PRO A 48 3.05 -0.58 -10.74
N GLY A 49 2.85 -1.28 -11.86
CA GLY A 49 3.93 -1.72 -12.75
C GLY A 49 4.65 -0.58 -13.45
N GLU A 50 4.00 0.59 -13.60
CA GLU A 50 4.53 1.75 -14.30
C GLU A 50 5.17 2.79 -13.36
N ARG A 51 6.12 3.54 -13.89
CA ARG A 51 6.70 4.71 -13.20
C ARG A 51 5.92 5.97 -13.58
N ALA A 52 4.65 6.04 -13.20
CA ALA A 52 3.74 7.12 -13.59
C ALA A 52 3.29 8.00 -12.41
N THR A 53 3.94 7.88 -11.26
CA THR A 53 3.67 8.70 -10.07
C THR A 53 4.85 9.60 -9.74
N SER A 54 4.58 10.74 -9.12
CA SER A 54 5.61 11.73 -8.81
C SER A 54 6.68 11.22 -7.83
N ARG A 55 6.34 10.29 -6.93
CA ARG A 55 7.21 9.83 -5.84
C ARG A 55 7.77 10.96 -4.97
N LEU A 56 7.02 12.07 -4.85
CA LEU A 56 7.41 13.24 -4.05
C LEU A 56 7.05 13.10 -2.57
N SER A 57 6.34 12.05 -2.20
CA SER A 57 5.87 11.87 -0.82
C SER A 57 6.98 11.89 0.24
N PRO A 58 8.18 11.28 0.04
CA PRO A 58 9.28 11.43 1.00
C PRO A 58 9.78 12.87 1.09
N HIS A 59 9.97 13.54 -0.05
CA HIS A 59 10.44 14.93 -0.08
C HIS A 59 9.45 15.88 0.60
N LEU A 60 8.14 15.60 0.47
CA LEU A 60 7.09 16.33 1.20
C LEU A 60 7.08 16.02 2.70
N ALA A 61 7.33 14.77 3.10
CA ALA A 61 7.37 14.36 4.49
C ALA A 61 8.53 15.02 5.24
N PHE A 62 9.69 15.13 4.60
CA PHE A 62 10.88 15.78 5.17
C PHE A 62 10.97 17.29 4.93
N GLY A 63 9.99 17.89 4.23
CA GLY A 63 9.99 19.32 3.94
C GLY A 63 11.05 19.76 2.92
N GLU A 64 11.62 18.84 2.16
CA GLU A 64 12.58 19.09 1.07
C GLU A 64 11.92 19.76 -0.14
N ILE A 65 10.61 19.61 -0.28
CA ILE A 65 9.75 20.34 -1.21
C ILE A 65 8.41 20.65 -0.53
N THR A 66 7.82 21.78 -0.86
CA THR A 66 6.55 22.20 -0.28
C THR A 66 5.38 22.05 -1.27
N PRO A 67 4.14 21.87 -0.79
CA PRO A 67 2.95 21.93 -1.63
C PRO A 67 2.86 23.20 -2.47
N PHE A 68 3.29 24.35 -1.92
CA PHE A 68 3.31 25.63 -2.64
C PHE A 68 4.23 25.63 -3.85
N GLN A 69 5.44 25.07 -3.74
CA GLN A 69 6.38 24.93 -4.86
C GLN A 69 5.79 24.03 -5.95
N ILE A 70 5.19 22.88 -5.56
CA ILE A 70 4.52 21.99 -6.51
C ILE A 70 3.38 22.71 -7.23
N LEU A 71 2.47 23.37 -6.50
CA LEU A 71 1.35 24.10 -7.09
C LEU A 71 1.80 25.25 -8.00
N ALA A 72 2.89 25.94 -7.64
CA ALA A 72 3.49 26.99 -8.48
C ALA A 72 4.01 26.43 -9.81
N SER A 73 4.68 25.27 -9.79
CA SER A 73 5.18 24.59 -10.99
C SER A 73 4.07 24.11 -11.92
N LEU A 74 2.90 23.75 -11.35
CA LEU A 74 1.73 23.33 -12.12
C LEU A 74 0.88 24.48 -12.67
N ARG A 75 1.17 25.74 -12.31
CA ARG A 75 0.28 26.90 -12.52
C ARG A 75 -0.17 27.09 -13.97
N LYS A 76 0.70 26.75 -14.94
CA LYS A 76 0.42 26.90 -16.38
C LYS A 76 -0.25 25.67 -17.00
N SER A 77 -0.18 24.49 -16.36
CA SER A 77 -0.77 23.28 -16.94
C SER A 77 -2.29 23.24 -16.70
N ARG A 78 -3.01 22.88 -17.75
CA ARG A 78 -4.47 22.71 -17.77
C ARG A 78 -4.89 21.27 -18.06
N SER A 79 -3.92 20.33 -18.11
CA SER A 79 -4.21 18.93 -18.39
C SER A 79 -5.06 18.26 -17.30
N ALA A 80 -5.75 17.19 -17.66
CA ALA A 80 -6.51 16.35 -16.71
C ALA A 80 -5.58 15.79 -15.64
N GLY A 81 -4.38 15.34 -16.04
CA GLY A 81 -3.34 14.85 -15.12
C GLY A 81 -2.91 15.91 -14.10
N ALA A 82 -2.68 17.16 -14.54
CA ALA A 82 -2.34 18.25 -13.63
C ALA A 82 -3.49 18.58 -12.66
N SER A 83 -4.74 18.55 -13.14
CA SER A 83 -5.92 18.75 -12.30
C SER A 83 -6.01 17.64 -11.24
N LYS A 84 -5.83 16.38 -11.66
CA LYS A 84 -5.82 15.24 -10.75
C LYS A 84 -4.70 15.33 -9.73
N PHE A 85 -3.49 15.70 -10.15
CA PHE A 85 -2.35 15.83 -9.24
C PHE A 85 -2.54 16.94 -8.20
N ARG A 86 -3.15 18.09 -8.58
CA ARG A 86 -3.56 19.12 -7.61
C ARG A 86 -4.54 18.58 -6.56
N SER A 87 -5.47 17.73 -6.96
CA SER A 87 -6.40 17.09 -6.01
C SER A 87 -5.66 16.21 -5.01
N GLU A 88 -4.60 15.50 -5.42
CA GLU A 88 -3.80 14.68 -4.50
C GLU A 88 -3.04 15.54 -3.48
N ILE A 89 -2.52 16.70 -3.89
CA ILE A 89 -1.94 17.67 -2.95
C ILE A 89 -3.02 18.20 -2.00
N GLY A 90 -4.25 18.47 -2.50
CA GLY A 90 -5.39 18.86 -1.68
C GLY A 90 -5.77 17.79 -0.63
N TRP A 91 -5.74 16.52 -0.98
CA TRP A 91 -5.99 15.43 -0.02
C TRP A 91 -4.94 15.37 1.09
N ARG A 92 -3.68 15.64 0.76
CA ARG A 92 -2.62 15.76 1.76
C ARG A 92 -2.92 16.88 2.76
N GLU A 93 -3.27 18.06 2.28
CA GLU A 93 -3.62 19.21 3.14
C GLU A 93 -4.89 18.94 3.97
N PHE A 94 -5.86 18.24 3.40
CA PHE A 94 -7.04 17.79 4.15
C PHE A 94 -6.66 16.87 5.32
N SER A 95 -5.72 15.96 5.12
CA SER A 95 -5.24 15.09 6.19
C SER A 95 -4.58 15.89 7.33
N TYR A 96 -3.80 16.93 7.01
CA TYR A 96 -3.23 17.84 8.01
C TYR A 96 -4.30 18.65 8.75
N HIS A 97 -5.35 19.08 8.04
CA HIS A 97 -6.50 19.72 8.68
C HIS A 97 -7.19 18.76 9.67
N LEU A 98 -7.38 17.51 9.29
CA LEU A 98 -7.92 16.49 10.20
C LEU A 98 -7.05 16.30 11.44
N LEU A 99 -5.74 16.18 11.27
CA LEU A 99 -4.79 16.02 12.38
C LEU A 99 -4.82 17.22 13.33
N PHE A 100 -4.89 18.45 12.78
CA PHE A 100 -4.95 19.67 13.59
C PHE A 100 -6.16 19.67 14.55
N HIS A 101 -7.31 19.18 14.08
CA HIS A 101 -8.52 19.10 14.89
C HIS A 101 -8.64 17.81 15.70
N ASN A 102 -7.87 16.77 15.36
CA ASN A 102 -7.87 15.46 16.01
C ASN A 102 -6.43 14.99 16.23
N PRO A 103 -5.71 15.55 17.23
CA PRO A 103 -4.29 15.28 17.43
C PRO A 103 -3.97 13.83 17.79
N ASP A 104 -4.96 13.06 18.21
CA ASP A 104 -4.89 11.64 18.53
C ASP A 104 -5.31 10.72 17.37
N LEU A 105 -5.35 11.23 16.13
CA LEU A 105 -5.79 10.54 14.93
C LEU A 105 -5.10 9.17 14.70
N ALA A 106 -3.85 9.01 15.10
CA ALA A 106 -3.12 7.74 14.98
C ALA A 106 -3.58 6.67 15.99
N GLY A 107 -4.21 7.07 17.10
CA GLY A 107 -4.63 6.17 18.19
C GLY A 107 -6.11 5.91 18.27
N ARG A 108 -6.96 6.84 17.78
CA ARG A 108 -8.41 6.79 17.92
C ARG A 108 -9.12 6.77 16.58
N ASN A 109 -10.25 6.04 16.52
CA ASN A 109 -11.10 6.10 15.35
C ASN A 109 -11.74 7.50 15.24
N PHE A 110 -11.69 8.11 14.04
CA PHE A 110 -12.43 9.35 13.79
C PHE A 110 -13.93 9.16 13.99
N ARG A 111 -14.45 8.00 13.58
CA ARG A 111 -15.82 7.56 13.82
C ARG A 111 -15.85 6.58 15.00
N PRO A 112 -16.30 7.03 16.20
CA PRO A 112 -16.19 6.25 17.43
C PRO A 112 -16.94 4.91 17.42
N GLU A 113 -17.98 4.76 16.60
CA GLU A 113 -18.70 3.50 16.46
C GLU A 113 -17.80 2.33 16.03
N PHE A 114 -16.67 2.60 15.41
CA PHE A 114 -15.68 1.57 15.05
C PHE A 114 -14.83 1.08 16.22
N ASP A 115 -14.96 1.69 17.41
CA ASP A 115 -14.31 1.18 18.62
C ASP A 115 -14.94 -0.16 19.06
N ALA A 116 -16.20 -0.43 18.67
CA ALA A 116 -16.88 -1.71 18.87
C ALA A 116 -16.42 -2.82 17.90
N MET A 117 -15.50 -2.53 16.96
CA MET A 117 -15.02 -3.51 15.98
C MET A 117 -14.28 -4.65 16.67
N SER A 118 -14.76 -5.88 16.51
CA SER A 118 -14.11 -7.06 17.06
C SER A 118 -12.93 -7.48 16.18
N TRP A 119 -11.72 -7.27 16.68
CA TRP A 119 -10.48 -7.64 16.00
C TRP A 119 -9.99 -9.03 16.41
N ARG A 120 -9.22 -9.67 15.54
CA ARG A 120 -8.53 -10.93 15.82
C ARG A 120 -7.10 -10.65 16.29
N ASP A 121 -6.67 -11.34 17.33
CA ASP A 121 -5.27 -11.41 17.72
C ASP A 121 -4.59 -12.60 17.02
N ASP A 122 -4.01 -12.36 15.86
CA ASP A 122 -3.32 -13.36 15.06
C ASP A 122 -1.91 -12.86 14.69
N ALA A 123 -0.99 -13.00 15.62
CA ALA A 123 0.41 -12.60 15.45
C ALA A 123 1.11 -13.36 14.31
N ARG A 124 0.64 -14.57 13.95
CA ARG A 124 1.21 -15.32 12.82
C ARG A 124 0.78 -14.72 11.48
N ALA A 125 -0.51 -14.41 11.33
CA ALA A 125 -1.02 -13.75 10.14
C ALA A 125 -0.44 -12.34 9.98
N LEU A 126 -0.32 -11.57 11.07
CA LEU A 126 0.33 -10.25 11.06
C LEU A 126 1.78 -10.35 10.54
N ARG A 127 2.57 -11.29 11.07
CA ARG A 127 3.96 -11.49 10.59
C ARG A 127 4.03 -11.95 9.14
N ALA A 128 3.10 -12.78 8.68
CA ALA A 128 3.03 -13.20 7.28
C ALA A 128 2.76 -12.01 6.37
N TRP A 129 1.83 -11.13 6.75
CA TRP A 129 1.53 -9.88 6.05
C TRP A 129 2.75 -8.95 6.01
N GLN A 130 3.38 -8.67 7.15
CA GLN A 130 4.57 -7.82 7.25
C GLN A 130 5.72 -8.28 6.34
N ARG A 131 5.86 -9.60 6.14
CA ARG A 131 6.93 -10.21 5.34
C ARG A 131 6.58 -10.42 3.87
N GLY A 132 5.36 -10.10 3.44
CA GLY A 132 4.90 -10.41 2.09
C GLY A 132 4.87 -11.92 1.83
N LEU A 133 4.25 -12.66 2.74
CA LEU A 133 4.11 -14.13 2.73
C LEU A 133 2.66 -14.55 2.97
N THR A 134 1.71 -13.77 2.46
CA THR A 134 0.26 -14.04 2.61
C THR A 134 -0.25 -15.07 1.62
N GLY A 135 0.48 -15.30 0.52
CA GLY A 135 0.04 -16.11 -0.61
C GLY A 135 -0.85 -15.35 -1.60
N TYR A 136 -1.09 -14.05 -1.38
CA TYR A 136 -1.77 -13.15 -2.31
C TYR A 136 -0.75 -12.25 -3.00
N PRO A 137 -0.42 -12.51 -4.29
CA PRO A 137 0.75 -11.91 -4.94
C PRO A 137 0.80 -10.38 -4.91
N ILE A 138 -0.31 -9.69 -5.15
CA ILE A 138 -0.33 -8.22 -5.15
C ILE A 138 -0.05 -7.63 -3.76
N VAL A 139 -0.52 -8.29 -2.70
CA VAL A 139 -0.25 -7.92 -1.30
C VAL A 139 1.22 -8.18 -0.96
N ASP A 140 1.69 -9.38 -1.29
CA ASP A 140 3.06 -9.80 -1.00
C ASP A 140 4.08 -8.94 -1.75
N ALA A 141 3.82 -8.60 -3.02
CA ALA A 141 4.64 -7.69 -3.81
C ALA A 141 4.75 -6.31 -3.16
N GLY A 142 3.63 -5.76 -2.68
CA GLY A 142 3.61 -4.48 -1.98
C GLY A 142 4.44 -4.48 -0.70
N MET A 143 4.28 -5.49 0.13
CA MET A 143 5.02 -5.59 1.40
C MET A 143 6.52 -5.79 1.18
N ARG A 144 6.92 -6.52 0.11
CA ARG A 144 8.33 -6.69 -0.26
C ARG A 144 8.93 -5.42 -0.89
N GLU A 145 8.16 -4.68 -1.70
CA GLU A 145 8.58 -3.35 -2.18
C GLU A 145 8.83 -2.43 -0.99
N LEU A 146 7.88 -2.34 -0.07
CA LEU A 146 7.98 -1.54 1.16
C LEU A 146 9.26 -1.85 1.92
N TRP A 147 9.52 -3.12 2.21
CA TRP A 147 10.70 -3.52 2.97
C TRP A 147 12.01 -3.17 2.27
N ARG A 148 12.06 -3.30 0.93
CA ARG A 148 13.27 -3.06 0.15
C ARG A 148 13.54 -1.57 -0.07
N THR A 149 12.50 -0.78 -0.35
CA THR A 149 12.64 0.59 -0.85
C THR A 149 12.14 1.65 0.12
N GLY A 150 11.49 1.25 1.23
CA GLY A 150 10.80 2.18 2.13
C GLY A 150 9.58 2.84 1.51
N TRP A 151 9.06 2.31 0.39
CA TRP A 151 7.92 2.90 -0.30
C TRP A 151 7.00 1.83 -0.89
N MET A 152 5.75 2.17 -1.09
CA MET A 152 4.76 1.31 -1.74
C MET A 152 3.84 2.18 -2.57
N HIS A 153 3.50 1.72 -3.77
CA HIS A 153 2.55 2.39 -4.65
C HIS A 153 1.18 2.57 -3.96
N ASN A 154 0.55 3.77 -4.09
CA ASN A 154 -0.69 4.09 -3.37
C ASN A 154 -1.80 3.05 -3.55
N ARG A 155 -2.04 2.58 -4.79
CA ARG A 155 -3.05 1.54 -5.05
C ARG A 155 -2.77 0.27 -4.26
N VAL A 156 -1.52 -0.12 -4.15
CA VAL A 156 -1.10 -1.32 -3.43
C VAL A 156 -1.21 -1.12 -1.91
N ARG A 157 -0.91 0.08 -1.39
CA ARG A 157 -1.16 0.41 0.03
C ARG A 157 -2.62 0.17 0.40
N MET A 158 -3.55 0.63 -0.43
CA MET A 158 -4.98 0.41 -0.21
C MET A 158 -5.36 -1.07 -0.19
N ILE A 159 -4.79 -1.88 -1.10
CA ILE A 159 -5.04 -3.32 -1.20
C ILE A 159 -4.46 -4.03 0.03
N ALA A 160 -3.20 -3.76 0.37
CA ALA A 160 -2.51 -4.37 1.50
C ALA A 160 -3.15 -4.01 2.85
N ALA A 161 -3.59 -2.75 3.00
CA ALA A 161 -4.32 -2.31 4.19
C ALA A 161 -5.70 -2.97 4.29
N SER A 162 -6.46 -3.03 3.19
CA SER A 162 -7.76 -3.72 3.15
C SER A 162 -7.61 -5.20 3.51
N PHE A 163 -6.56 -5.86 3.02
CA PHE A 163 -6.30 -7.25 3.34
C PHE A 163 -6.04 -7.46 4.84
N LEU A 164 -5.17 -6.64 5.45
CA LEU A 164 -4.91 -6.71 6.90
C LEU A 164 -6.20 -6.53 7.71
N ILE A 165 -6.94 -5.46 7.42
CA ILE A 165 -8.10 -5.04 8.22
C ILE A 165 -9.28 -6.00 8.03
N LYS A 166 -9.54 -6.46 6.82
CA LYS A 166 -10.80 -7.10 6.45
C LYS A 166 -10.66 -8.59 6.19
N ASP A 167 -9.60 -9.03 5.50
CA ASP A 167 -9.36 -10.45 5.29
C ASP A 167 -8.77 -11.11 6.55
N LEU A 168 -7.81 -10.46 7.20
CA LEU A 168 -7.22 -10.97 8.43
C LEU A 168 -7.96 -10.54 9.70
N MET A 169 -8.82 -9.51 9.65
CA MET A 169 -9.51 -8.92 10.80
C MET A 169 -8.53 -8.46 11.89
N ILE A 170 -7.38 -7.91 11.50
CA ILE A 170 -6.38 -7.34 12.42
C ILE A 170 -6.57 -5.84 12.50
N ASP A 171 -6.47 -5.28 13.73
CA ASP A 171 -6.66 -3.85 13.98
C ASP A 171 -5.72 -3.02 13.07
N TRP A 172 -6.28 -2.01 12.44
CA TRP A 172 -5.60 -1.10 11.53
C TRP A 172 -4.39 -0.42 12.16
N ARG A 173 -4.39 -0.22 13.49
CA ARG A 173 -3.27 0.40 14.23
C ARG A 173 -1.98 -0.42 14.15
N HIS A 174 -2.07 -1.75 14.02
CA HIS A 174 -0.90 -2.59 13.79
C HIS A 174 -0.28 -2.35 12.42
N GLY A 175 -1.11 -2.11 11.40
CA GLY A 175 -0.66 -1.79 10.05
C GLY A 175 -0.12 -0.36 9.94
N GLU A 176 -0.81 0.59 10.57
CA GLU A 176 -0.38 2.00 10.67
C GLU A 176 1.02 2.10 11.29
N LYS A 177 1.24 1.45 12.43
CA LYS A 177 2.53 1.40 13.11
C LYS A 177 3.61 0.73 12.26
N TRP A 178 3.30 -0.35 11.56
CA TRP A 178 4.24 -0.99 10.65
C TRP A 178 4.63 -0.07 9.49
N PHE A 179 3.68 0.66 8.92
CA PHE A 179 3.95 1.65 7.87
C PHE A 179 4.76 2.83 8.42
N TRP A 180 4.46 3.29 9.63
CA TRP A 180 5.25 4.33 10.30
C TRP A 180 6.72 3.94 10.43
N ASP A 181 7.00 2.69 10.81
CA ASP A 181 8.36 2.19 11.02
C ASP A 181 9.12 1.90 9.71
N THR A 182 8.42 1.66 8.60
CA THR A 182 9.05 1.13 7.38
C THR A 182 8.97 2.07 6.18
N LEU A 183 8.07 3.04 6.16
CA LEU A 183 7.94 4.00 5.07
C LEU A 183 8.92 5.17 5.24
N VAL A 184 9.62 5.53 4.16
CA VAL A 184 10.41 6.78 4.09
C VAL A 184 9.53 8.02 3.95
N ASP A 185 8.26 7.86 3.57
CA ASP A 185 7.26 8.91 3.49
C ASP A 185 6.23 8.85 4.62
N ALA A 186 6.57 8.21 5.74
CA ALA A 186 5.71 8.20 6.93
C ALA A 186 5.35 9.63 7.35
N ASP A 187 4.07 9.88 7.56
CA ASP A 187 3.53 11.21 7.78
C ASP A 187 2.44 11.14 8.85
N PRO A 188 2.49 11.99 9.89
CA PRO A 188 1.58 11.88 11.04
C PRO A 188 0.11 12.16 10.71
N ALA A 189 -0.17 12.80 9.58
CA ALA A 189 -1.52 13.08 9.14
C ALA A 189 -1.99 12.06 8.09
N ASN A 190 -1.17 11.84 7.05
CA ASN A 190 -1.57 11.04 5.90
C ASN A 190 -1.57 9.54 6.20
N ASN A 191 -0.63 9.04 7.02
CA ASN A 191 -0.58 7.62 7.39
C ASN A 191 -1.86 7.21 8.14
N PRO A 192 -2.17 7.74 9.33
CA PRO A 192 -3.39 7.36 10.06
C PRO A 192 -4.67 7.71 9.31
N GLY A 193 -4.73 8.86 8.63
CA GLY A 193 -5.90 9.24 7.84
C GLY A 193 -6.21 8.24 6.73
N SER A 194 -5.19 7.76 6.01
CA SER A 194 -5.33 6.76 4.96
C SER A 194 -5.70 5.37 5.51
N TRP A 195 -5.12 4.95 6.63
CA TRP A 195 -5.47 3.71 7.31
C TRP A 195 -6.94 3.70 7.75
N GLN A 196 -7.41 4.78 8.36
CA GLN A 196 -8.79 4.94 8.77
C GLN A 196 -9.76 5.03 7.58
N TRP A 197 -9.33 5.65 6.47
CA TRP A 197 -10.13 5.64 5.24
C TRP A 197 -10.37 4.19 4.76
N VAL A 198 -9.31 3.37 4.71
CA VAL A 198 -9.44 1.95 4.34
C VAL A 198 -10.26 1.19 5.39
N ALA A 199 -10.06 1.43 6.69
CA ALA A 199 -10.82 0.79 7.75
C ALA A 199 -12.33 1.09 7.68
N GLY A 200 -12.70 2.26 7.17
CA GLY A 200 -14.08 2.75 7.15
C GLY A 200 -14.39 3.69 8.32
N SER A 201 -13.44 3.89 9.23
CA SER A 201 -13.57 4.75 10.42
C SER A 201 -13.13 6.20 10.20
N GLY A 202 -12.61 6.55 9.02
CA GLY A 202 -12.11 7.89 8.70
C GLY A 202 -13.21 8.90 8.37
N ALA A 203 -12.82 10.20 8.30
CA ALA A 203 -13.71 11.31 8.03
C ALA A 203 -14.40 11.25 6.66
N ASP A 204 -13.70 10.79 5.63
CA ASP A 204 -14.19 10.65 4.25
C ASP A 204 -14.17 9.17 3.81
N ALA A 205 -14.48 8.28 4.74
CA ALA A 205 -14.61 6.87 4.42
C ALA A 205 -15.75 6.62 3.43
N ALA A 206 -15.56 5.64 2.55
CA ALA A 206 -16.58 5.25 1.59
C ALA A 206 -17.92 5.00 2.30
N PRO A 207 -19.07 5.33 1.68
CA PRO A 207 -20.39 5.23 2.31
C PRO A 207 -20.80 3.79 2.67
N TYR A 208 -20.06 2.81 2.18
CA TYR A 208 -20.21 1.38 2.51
C TYR A 208 -18.85 0.78 2.86
N PHE A 209 -18.88 -0.29 3.67
CA PHE A 209 -17.68 -1.01 4.08
C PHE A 209 -17.07 -1.79 2.91
N ARG A 210 -16.16 -1.14 2.18
CA ARG A 210 -15.56 -1.66 0.96
C ARG A 210 -14.48 -2.69 1.28
N ILE A 211 -14.64 -3.92 0.82
CA ILE A 211 -13.65 -4.99 0.92
C ILE A 211 -13.04 -5.20 -0.46
N PHE A 212 -11.73 -5.06 -0.58
CA PHE A 212 -11.04 -5.32 -1.84
C PHE A 212 -10.75 -6.81 -1.98
N ASN A 213 -11.12 -7.39 -3.12
CA ASN A 213 -10.63 -8.71 -3.48
C ASN A 213 -9.21 -8.58 -4.05
N PRO A 214 -8.17 -9.09 -3.38
CA PRO A 214 -6.79 -8.86 -3.81
C PRO A 214 -6.47 -9.45 -5.18
N VAL A 215 -7.11 -10.57 -5.56
CA VAL A 215 -6.95 -11.17 -6.90
C VAL A 215 -7.52 -10.24 -7.97
N LEU A 216 -8.78 -9.83 -7.82
CA LEU A 216 -9.43 -8.93 -8.79
C LEU A 216 -8.76 -7.56 -8.86
N GLN A 217 -8.21 -7.06 -7.75
CA GLN A 217 -7.43 -5.83 -7.76
C GLN A 217 -6.11 -6.01 -8.53
N GLY A 218 -5.43 -7.14 -8.36
CA GLY A 218 -4.23 -7.48 -9.12
C GLY A 218 -4.52 -7.57 -10.61
N GLU A 219 -5.54 -8.32 -11.01
CA GLU A 219 -5.95 -8.47 -12.42
C GLU A 219 -6.34 -7.15 -13.06
N LYS A 220 -6.95 -6.23 -12.29
CA LYS A 220 -7.36 -4.92 -12.79
C LYS A 220 -6.22 -3.94 -12.97
N PHE A 221 -5.28 -3.87 -12.02
CA PHE A 221 -4.27 -2.81 -11.96
C PHE A 221 -2.86 -3.27 -12.33
N ASP A 222 -2.64 -4.57 -12.43
CA ASP A 222 -1.39 -5.21 -12.87
C ASP A 222 -1.70 -6.43 -13.75
N PRO A 223 -2.47 -6.27 -14.87
CA PRO A 223 -3.02 -7.38 -15.63
C PRO A 223 -1.95 -8.31 -16.22
N GLN A 224 -0.78 -7.79 -16.60
CA GLN A 224 0.37 -8.56 -17.07
C GLN A 224 1.28 -9.05 -15.92
N GLY A 225 0.98 -8.67 -14.68
CA GLY A 225 1.76 -9.05 -13.51
C GLY A 225 3.17 -8.43 -13.44
N GLU A 226 3.40 -7.31 -14.11
CA GLU A 226 4.72 -6.65 -14.15
C GLU A 226 5.20 -6.23 -12.75
N TYR A 227 4.30 -5.69 -11.95
CA TYR A 227 4.58 -5.32 -10.58
C TYR A 227 4.86 -6.56 -9.72
N VAL A 228 4.01 -7.56 -9.80
CA VAL A 228 4.19 -8.82 -9.07
C VAL A 228 5.50 -9.49 -9.45
N ARG A 229 5.80 -9.63 -10.74
CA ARG A 229 7.04 -10.27 -11.24
C ARG A 229 8.31 -9.57 -10.73
N ARG A 230 8.27 -8.23 -10.64
CA ARG A 230 9.40 -7.41 -10.14
C ARG A 230 9.71 -7.68 -8.67
N HIS A 231 8.69 -7.95 -7.86
CA HIS A 231 8.83 -8.08 -6.41
C HIS A 231 8.73 -9.51 -5.89
N ILE A 232 8.26 -10.45 -6.72
CA ILE A 232 8.12 -11.87 -6.36
C ILE A 232 8.75 -12.74 -7.47
N PRO A 233 10.08 -12.81 -7.51
CA PRO A 233 10.78 -13.57 -8.54
C PRO A 233 10.43 -15.06 -8.56
N GLU A 234 10.01 -15.61 -7.41
CA GLU A 234 9.67 -17.04 -7.27
C GLU A 234 8.51 -17.48 -8.17
N ILE A 235 7.60 -16.57 -8.52
CA ILE A 235 6.44 -16.85 -9.39
C ILE A 235 6.48 -16.08 -10.71
N ALA A 236 7.56 -15.35 -10.98
CA ALA A 236 7.65 -14.46 -12.13
C ALA A 236 7.48 -15.15 -13.49
N ALA A 237 7.76 -16.43 -13.60
CA ALA A 237 7.61 -17.22 -14.81
C ALA A 237 6.18 -17.71 -15.08
N LEU A 238 5.25 -17.51 -14.16
CA LEU A 238 3.85 -17.92 -14.38
C LEU A 238 3.19 -17.08 -15.49
N PRO A 239 2.32 -17.67 -16.33
CA PRO A 239 1.47 -16.94 -17.24
C PRO A 239 0.57 -15.91 -16.52
N ASP A 240 0.21 -14.83 -17.20
CA ASP A 240 -0.56 -13.71 -16.64
C ASP A 240 -1.85 -14.17 -15.95
N ARG A 241 -2.55 -15.12 -16.54
CA ARG A 241 -3.80 -15.69 -15.97
C ARG A 241 -3.63 -16.32 -14.57
N TYR A 242 -2.40 -16.68 -14.17
CA TYR A 242 -2.12 -17.30 -12.88
C TYR A 242 -1.24 -16.46 -11.96
N ILE A 243 -0.71 -15.34 -12.44
CA ILE A 243 0.24 -14.52 -11.67
C ILE A 243 -0.37 -13.96 -10.39
N HIS A 244 -1.69 -13.67 -10.39
CA HIS A 244 -2.41 -13.17 -9.22
C HIS A 244 -3.12 -14.27 -8.41
N ARG A 245 -3.14 -15.51 -8.93
CA ARG A 245 -3.75 -16.70 -8.28
C ARG A 245 -2.94 -17.98 -8.56
N PRO A 246 -1.68 -18.02 -8.11
CA PRO A 246 -0.79 -19.15 -8.42
C PRO A 246 -1.32 -20.51 -7.92
N TRP A 247 -2.20 -20.54 -6.94
CA TRP A 247 -2.83 -21.76 -6.43
C TRP A 247 -3.84 -22.40 -7.39
N GLU A 248 -4.27 -21.67 -8.42
CA GLU A 248 -5.13 -22.20 -9.49
C GLU A 248 -4.34 -22.74 -10.68
N ALA A 249 -3.02 -22.58 -10.68
CA ALA A 249 -2.16 -23.06 -11.75
C ALA A 249 -2.08 -24.58 -11.74
N PRO A 250 -2.09 -25.24 -12.93
CA PRO A 250 -1.89 -26.69 -13.02
C PRO A 250 -0.59 -27.15 -12.36
N ALA A 251 -0.62 -28.28 -11.67
CA ALA A 251 0.54 -28.81 -10.98
C ALA A 251 1.75 -29.03 -11.91
N SER A 252 1.52 -29.41 -13.18
CA SER A 252 2.57 -29.55 -14.19
C SER A 252 3.25 -28.22 -14.49
N LEU A 253 2.48 -27.11 -14.55
CA LEU A 253 3.01 -25.76 -14.78
C LEU A 253 3.84 -25.27 -13.57
N LEU A 254 3.34 -25.49 -12.36
CA LEU A 254 4.07 -25.14 -11.14
C LEU A 254 5.39 -25.90 -11.07
N LYS A 255 5.36 -27.23 -11.29
CA LYS A 255 6.55 -28.08 -11.29
C LYS A 255 7.55 -27.68 -12.37
N GLY A 256 7.07 -27.36 -13.58
CA GLY A 256 7.91 -26.92 -14.71
C GLY A 256 8.66 -25.60 -14.44
N ASN A 257 8.12 -24.76 -13.53
CA ASN A 257 8.74 -23.50 -13.11
C ASN A 257 9.41 -23.59 -11.72
N ASN A 258 9.61 -24.79 -11.18
CA ASN A 258 10.19 -25.00 -9.84
C ASN A 258 9.41 -24.32 -8.71
N ILE A 259 8.11 -24.17 -8.86
CA ILE A 259 7.23 -23.56 -7.86
C ILE A 259 6.58 -24.68 -7.03
N GLU A 260 6.81 -24.64 -5.71
CA GLU A 260 6.16 -25.52 -4.74
C GLU A 260 5.41 -24.64 -3.73
N LEU A 261 4.07 -24.59 -3.87
CA LEU A 261 3.22 -23.78 -2.99
C LEU A 261 3.29 -24.28 -1.54
N GLY A 262 3.62 -23.40 -0.64
CA GLY A 262 3.87 -23.67 0.77
C GLY A 262 5.37 -23.86 1.10
N LYS A 263 6.26 -23.86 0.08
CA LYS A 263 7.71 -23.90 0.27
C LYS A 263 8.43 -22.76 -0.44
N THR A 264 8.40 -22.74 -1.80
CA THR A 264 9.05 -21.66 -2.58
C THR A 264 8.21 -20.39 -2.58
N TYR A 265 6.89 -20.52 -2.63
CA TYR A 265 5.93 -19.42 -2.46
C TYR A 265 4.78 -19.88 -1.55
N PRO A 266 4.25 -19.04 -0.66
CA PRO A 266 3.21 -19.45 0.29
C PRO A 266 1.89 -19.81 -0.41
N LYS A 267 1.10 -20.67 0.23
CA LYS A 267 -0.33 -20.81 -0.06
C LYS A 267 -1.08 -19.64 0.55
N PRO A 268 -2.27 -19.27 0.03
CA PRO A 268 -3.14 -18.29 0.69
C PRO A 268 -3.34 -18.64 2.18
N ILE A 269 -3.07 -17.67 3.07
CA ILE A 269 -3.20 -17.87 4.53
C ILE A 269 -4.66 -17.74 4.99
N VAL A 270 -5.55 -17.25 4.13
CA VAL A 270 -6.98 -17.11 4.38
C VAL A 270 -7.73 -17.29 3.05
N ASP A 271 -8.92 -17.88 3.10
CA ASP A 271 -9.88 -17.82 1.98
C ASP A 271 -10.56 -16.46 1.97
N HIS A 272 -10.46 -15.73 0.85
CA HIS A 272 -11.02 -14.38 0.71
C HIS A 272 -12.55 -14.37 0.83
N GLY A 273 -13.24 -15.36 0.27
CA GLY A 273 -14.71 -15.43 0.32
C GLY A 273 -15.19 -15.52 1.75
N ALA A 274 -14.70 -16.50 2.50
CA ALA A 274 -15.03 -16.69 3.91
C ALA A 274 -14.60 -15.50 4.78
N ALA A 275 -13.44 -14.89 4.47
CA ALA A 275 -12.96 -13.72 5.19
C ALA A 275 -13.87 -12.49 4.97
N ARG A 276 -14.29 -12.26 3.72
CA ARG A 276 -15.22 -11.20 3.35
C ARG A 276 -16.54 -11.34 4.09
N ASP A 277 -17.13 -12.53 4.12
CA ASP A 277 -18.41 -12.76 4.78
C ASP A 277 -18.29 -12.52 6.29
N ARG A 278 -17.22 -12.97 6.91
CA ARG A 278 -16.91 -12.68 8.33
C ARG A 278 -16.79 -11.18 8.58
N ALA A 279 -16.06 -10.45 7.75
CA ALA A 279 -15.90 -9.01 7.93
C ALA A 279 -17.22 -8.24 7.79
N LEU A 280 -18.10 -8.66 6.88
CA LEU A 280 -19.43 -8.07 6.73
C LEU A 280 -20.33 -8.33 7.94
N ILE A 281 -20.29 -9.53 8.53
CA ILE A 281 -21.04 -9.85 9.75
C ILE A 281 -20.60 -8.94 10.90
N VAL A 282 -19.30 -8.81 11.14
CA VAL A 282 -18.77 -7.93 12.19
C VAL A 282 -19.11 -6.46 11.94
N TYR A 283 -19.05 -6.00 10.67
CA TYR A 283 -19.48 -4.64 10.35
C TYR A 283 -20.97 -4.40 10.56
N GLN A 284 -21.82 -5.39 10.30
CA GLN A 284 -23.25 -5.26 10.54
C GLN A 284 -23.58 -5.15 12.04
N SER A 285 -22.88 -5.89 12.91
CA SER A 285 -23.11 -5.80 14.36
C SER A 285 -22.86 -4.40 14.93
N ILE A 286 -21.84 -3.68 14.41
CA ILE A 286 -21.58 -2.28 14.80
C ILE A 286 -22.76 -1.35 14.43
N LYS A 287 -23.41 -1.60 13.30
CA LYS A 287 -24.56 -0.78 12.88
C LYS A 287 -25.79 -1.05 13.75
N ASP A 288 -26.00 -2.31 14.12
CA ASP A 288 -27.15 -2.72 14.93
C ASP A 288 -27.02 -2.17 16.35
N GLU A 289 -25.83 -2.17 16.95
CA GLU A 289 -25.55 -1.53 18.24
C GLU A 289 -25.78 -0.02 18.23
N LYS A 290 -25.49 0.67 17.11
CA LYS A 290 -25.76 2.11 16.97
C LYS A 290 -27.24 2.44 16.82
N ALA A 291 -28.06 1.50 16.36
CA ALA A 291 -29.49 1.68 16.15
C ALA A 291 -30.33 1.37 17.40
N SER A 292 -29.73 0.72 18.42
CA SER A 292 -30.29 0.40 19.72
C SER A 292 -30.05 1.52 20.71
#